data_1ed08bf6e5d6c581c10279b3f28feda4
#
_entry.id   1ed08bf6e5d6c581c10279b3f28feda4
#
_cell.length_a   1.000
_cell.length_b   1.000
_cell.length_c   1.000
_cell.angle_alpha   90.00
_cell.angle_beta   90.00
_cell.angle_gamma   90.00
#
_symmetry.space_group_name_H-M   'P 1'
#
loop_
_entity.id
_entity.type
_entity.pdbx_description
1 polymer ?
#
loop_
_entity_poly.entity_id
_entity_poly.type
_entity_poly.pdbx_seq_one_letter_code
_entity_poly.pdbx_strand_id
1 'polypeptide(L)'
;MKSIQLGRVSAEFLDEMRNEIDILRTLDHPNIVKAYEVFETKRQIHIVMDLCAGGDLYARGPYSEKQAAAIVGKILSGVAYMHQKNICHRDLKFENIMWESKHKDAEIKLIDFGLSTKYLPGRYMSEGVGTVYTMAPQVLKGVYTEQADLWSIGVITYMLLSSTKPFYHRKRRYMIDRILRCDYNFHGKQWQHVSQPAKDFVAALLKLNPDERLTAQQALDHEWLKNSFALSDRRPEEADMKHVAGHITNYGKAGEMKKLALMVMAHKSSTDDIMKLRSVFDQYDASNDGEISLIEFKNELGKQGTYSDEEIEKIFASVDVNKEGTVSYIEFLAATLEAHGRIEEDRLAEAFDRIDSDDTGYISKKNLEAMLGKEYTEERVNKLLAECDLDGDQKISFDEFHKAFRRSNEGLVDEIGHFSTATEHTETGLLTLSTEIPGDAS
;
A
#
# COMPACT_ATOMS: atom_id res chain seq x y z
N MET A 1 -14.08 4.71 -8.64
CA MET A 1 -14.92 3.52 -8.94
C MET A 1 -14.74 3.14 -10.41
N LYS A 2 -14.41 1.88 -10.70
CA LYS A 2 -14.35 1.28 -12.04
C LYS A 2 -15.66 0.51 -12.26
N SER A 3 -16.40 0.81 -13.35
CA SER A 3 -17.70 0.18 -13.62
C SER A 3 -17.69 -0.50 -14.98
N ILE A 4 -18.14 -1.75 -15.05
CA ILE A 4 -18.05 -2.60 -16.22
C ILE A 4 -19.42 -3.19 -16.56
N GLN A 5 -19.81 -3.06 -17.83
CA GLN A 5 -21.09 -3.49 -18.38
C GLN A 5 -21.02 -4.96 -18.83
N LEU A 6 -21.67 -5.89 -18.13
CA LEU A 6 -21.61 -7.32 -18.40
C LEU A 6 -22.27 -7.75 -19.72
N GLY A 7 -23.27 -7.01 -20.18
CA GLY A 7 -24.03 -7.35 -21.41
C GLY A 7 -23.30 -7.08 -22.73
N ARG A 8 -22.04 -6.55 -22.69
CA ARG A 8 -21.27 -6.13 -23.89
C ARG A 8 -19.88 -6.74 -23.95
N VAL A 9 -19.55 -7.69 -23.07
CA VAL A 9 -18.21 -8.25 -22.93
C VAL A 9 -18.21 -9.75 -23.20
N SER A 10 -17.09 -10.29 -23.69
CA SER A 10 -16.92 -11.73 -23.91
C SER A 10 -16.76 -12.49 -22.59
N ALA A 11 -16.93 -13.81 -22.60
CA ALA A 11 -16.70 -14.65 -21.44
C ALA A 11 -15.22 -14.58 -20.99
N GLU A 12 -14.28 -14.54 -21.95
CA GLU A 12 -12.84 -14.39 -21.69
C GLU A 12 -12.53 -13.09 -20.91
N PHE A 13 -13.15 -11.98 -21.33
CA PHE A 13 -12.97 -10.71 -20.61
C PHE A 13 -13.57 -10.73 -19.19
N LEU A 14 -14.63 -11.48 -18.97
CA LEU A 14 -15.21 -11.67 -17.63
C LEU A 14 -14.27 -12.47 -16.73
N ASP A 15 -13.60 -13.49 -17.29
CA ASP A 15 -12.62 -14.31 -16.56
C ASP A 15 -11.37 -13.50 -16.23
N GLU A 16 -10.87 -12.68 -17.16
CA GLU A 16 -9.76 -11.74 -16.92
C GLU A 16 -10.11 -10.76 -15.79
N MET A 17 -11.33 -10.25 -15.79
CA MET A 17 -11.77 -9.32 -14.76
C MET A 17 -11.92 -9.97 -13.39
N ARG A 18 -12.47 -11.17 -13.31
CA ARG A 18 -12.54 -11.91 -12.06
C ARG A 18 -11.15 -12.17 -11.50
N ASN A 19 -10.21 -12.54 -12.38
CA ASN A 19 -8.80 -12.68 -12.02
C ASN A 19 -8.21 -11.35 -11.51
N GLU A 20 -8.50 -10.19 -12.14
CA GLU A 20 -8.09 -8.87 -11.66
C GLU A 20 -8.61 -8.60 -10.24
N ILE A 21 -9.90 -8.87 -9.99
CA ILE A 21 -10.53 -8.69 -8.69
C ILE A 21 -9.89 -9.61 -7.64
N ASP A 22 -9.67 -10.87 -7.97
CA ASP A 22 -9.08 -11.85 -7.07
C ASP A 22 -7.62 -11.50 -6.72
N ILE A 23 -6.86 -10.96 -7.67
CA ILE A 23 -5.51 -10.46 -7.44
C ILE A 23 -5.57 -9.24 -6.52
N LEU A 24 -6.39 -8.22 -6.84
CA LEU A 24 -6.48 -6.99 -6.04
C LEU A 24 -6.93 -7.26 -4.58
N ARG A 25 -7.74 -8.26 -4.34
CA ARG A 25 -8.15 -8.67 -2.99
C ARG A 25 -7.02 -9.30 -2.16
N THR A 26 -5.98 -9.82 -2.82
CA THR A 26 -4.85 -10.47 -2.14
C THR A 26 -3.67 -9.52 -1.94
N LEU A 27 -3.71 -8.32 -2.52
CA LEU A 27 -2.61 -7.36 -2.46
C LEU A 27 -2.86 -6.30 -1.40
N ASP A 28 -1.92 -6.17 -0.46
CA ASP A 28 -1.90 -5.15 0.58
C ASP A 28 -0.51 -4.52 0.64
N HIS A 29 -0.33 -3.39 -0.04
CA HIS A 29 0.97 -2.73 -0.17
C HIS A 29 0.80 -1.22 -0.35
N PRO A 30 1.63 -0.37 0.31
CA PRO A 30 1.52 1.09 0.22
C PRO A 30 1.57 1.64 -1.21
N ASN A 31 2.30 1.01 -2.12
CA ASN A 31 2.46 1.46 -3.51
C ASN A 31 1.64 0.66 -4.54
N ILE A 32 0.67 -0.11 -4.11
CA ILE A 32 -0.31 -0.79 -4.97
C ILE A 32 -1.69 -0.19 -4.73
N VAL A 33 -2.48 -0.03 -5.80
CA VAL A 33 -3.87 0.43 -5.69
C VAL A 33 -4.69 -0.54 -4.87
N LYS A 34 -5.43 -0.02 -3.89
CA LYS A 34 -6.26 -0.82 -3.01
C LYS A 34 -7.69 -0.89 -3.55
N ALA A 35 -8.25 -2.08 -3.57
CA ALA A 35 -9.66 -2.29 -3.83
C ALA A 35 -10.41 -2.43 -2.50
N TYR A 36 -11.37 -1.54 -2.25
CA TYR A 36 -12.15 -1.52 -1.02
C TYR A 36 -13.35 -2.45 -1.07
N GLU A 37 -14.10 -2.38 -2.16
CA GLU A 37 -15.38 -3.09 -2.31
C GLU A 37 -15.64 -3.47 -3.77
N VAL A 38 -16.33 -4.57 -3.96
CA VAL A 38 -16.77 -5.03 -5.28
C VAL A 38 -18.25 -5.34 -5.22
N PHE A 39 -19.04 -4.64 -6.03
CA PHE A 39 -20.47 -4.86 -6.17
C PHE A 39 -20.76 -5.51 -7.52
N GLU A 40 -21.43 -6.65 -7.51
CA GLU A 40 -21.86 -7.34 -8.72
C GLU A 40 -23.39 -7.31 -8.82
N THR A 41 -23.87 -6.82 -9.94
CA THR A 41 -25.27 -6.85 -10.32
C THR A 41 -25.46 -7.72 -11.56
N LYS A 42 -26.68 -8.03 -11.95
CA LYS A 42 -26.97 -8.79 -13.20
C LYS A 42 -26.42 -8.11 -14.46
N ARG A 43 -26.09 -6.82 -14.42
CA ARG A 43 -25.69 -6.02 -15.58
C ARG A 43 -24.30 -5.39 -15.48
N GLN A 44 -23.78 -5.24 -14.28
CA GLN A 44 -22.56 -4.47 -14.04
C GLN A 44 -21.75 -5.04 -12.87
N ILE A 45 -20.44 -4.93 -12.97
CA ILE A 45 -19.52 -5.04 -11.83
C ILE A 45 -18.96 -3.65 -11.53
N HIS A 46 -18.97 -3.27 -10.26
CA HIS A 46 -18.39 -2.02 -9.76
C HIS A 46 -17.27 -2.35 -8.79
N ILE A 47 -16.09 -1.80 -9.03
CA ILE A 47 -14.94 -1.93 -8.14
C ILE A 47 -14.67 -0.56 -7.55
N VAL A 48 -14.80 -0.44 -6.22
CA VAL A 48 -14.43 0.75 -5.46
C VAL A 48 -12.97 0.61 -5.07
N MET A 49 -12.13 1.58 -5.45
CA MET A 49 -10.69 1.53 -5.25
C MET A 49 -10.12 2.93 -4.97
N ASP A 50 -8.84 3.01 -4.57
CA ASP A 50 -8.11 4.26 -4.40
C ASP A 50 -8.35 5.22 -5.57
N LEU A 51 -8.52 6.51 -5.25
CA LEU A 51 -8.58 7.57 -6.23
C LEU A 51 -7.20 8.20 -6.42
N CYS A 52 -6.52 7.88 -7.52
CA CYS A 52 -5.24 8.48 -7.88
C CYS A 52 -5.46 9.74 -8.71
N ALA A 53 -5.58 10.90 -8.06
CA ALA A 53 -5.93 12.18 -8.71
C ALA A 53 -4.71 12.98 -9.20
N GLY A 54 -3.48 12.49 -8.96
CA GLY A 54 -2.24 13.22 -9.27
C GLY A 54 -1.73 13.03 -10.69
N GLY A 55 -2.40 12.22 -11.52
CA GLY A 55 -1.97 11.85 -12.87
C GLY A 55 -0.90 10.75 -12.87
N ASP A 56 -0.51 10.31 -14.05
CA ASP A 56 0.54 9.32 -14.26
C ASP A 56 1.96 9.92 -14.18
N LEU A 57 2.99 9.11 -14.44
CA LEU A 57 4.37 9.61 -14.40
C LEU A 57 4.67 10.69 -15.46
N TYR A 58 3.91 10.80 -16.54
CA TYR A 58 4.08 11.90 -17.50
C TYR A 58 3.64 13.25 -16.93
N ALA A 59 2.75 13.27 -15.94
CA ALA A 59 2.15 14.49 -15.39
C ALA A 59 3.14 15.40 -14.66
N ARG A 60 4.28 14.87 -14.16
CA ARG A 60 5.24 15.58 -13.31
C ARG A 60 6.66 15.67 -13.83
N GLY A 61 6.96 15.03 -14.96
CA GLY A 61 8.32 15.07 -15.54
C GLY A 61 8.74 16.48 -16.00
N PRO A 62 10.03 16.75 -16.23
CA PRO A 62 11.15 15.82 -16.04
C PRO A 62 11.55 15.59 -14.59
N TYR A 63 12.15 14.44 -14.31
CA TYR A 63 12.57 14.04 -12.97
C TYR A 63 14.07 14.21 -12.77
N SER A 64 14.48 14.64 -11.57
CA SER A 64 15.87 14.54 -11.15
C SER A 64 16.25 13.08 -10.88
N GLU A 65 17.55 12.76 -10.87
CA GLU A 65 18.03 11.41 -10.56
C GLU A 65 17.58 10.93 -9.17
N LYS A 66 17.58 11.82 -8.15
CA LYS A 66 17.05 11.53 -6.80
C LYS A 66 15.57 11.15 -6.84
N GLN A 67 14.76 11.90 -7.60
CA GLN A 67 13.34 11.57 -7.75
C GLN A 67 13.11 10.26 -8.52
N ALA A 68 13.90 10.04 -9.59
CA ALA A 68 13.84 8.80 -10.35
C ALA A 68 14.16 7.59 -9.46
N ALA A 69 15.19 7.66 -8.63
CA ALA A 69 15.55 6.60 -7.68
C ALA A 69 14.44 6.34 -6.64
N ALA A 70 13.85 7.39 -6.07
CA ALA A 70 12.75 7.25 -5.13
C ALA A 70 11.51 6.60 -5.78
N ILE A 71 11.16 6.98 -7.01
CA ILE A 71 10.04 6.38 -7.77
C ILE A 71 10.33 4.90 -8.07
N VAL A 72 11.53 4.61 -8.58
CA VAL A 72 11.93 3.23 -8.95
C VAL A 72 11.97 2.33 -7.72
N GLY A 73 12.44 2.82 -6.59
CA GLY A 73 12.43 2.07 -5.33
C GLY A 73 11.02 1.64 -4.92
N LYS A 74 10.04 2.55 -5.02
CA LYS A 74 8.64 2.26 -4.70
C LYS A 74 7.96 1.32 -5.71
N ILE A 75 8.29 1.44 -6.99
CA ILE A 75 7.84 0.48 -8.02
C ILE A 75 8.39 -0.91 -7.68
N LEU A 76 9.69 -1.01 -7.37
CA LEU A 76 10.33 -2.27 -7.04
C LEU A 76 9.80 -2.88 -5.76
N SER A 77 9.51 -2.07 -4.73
CA SER A 77 8.86 -2.51 -3.49
C SER A 77 7.53 -3.21 -3.79
N GLY A 78 6.64 -2.55 -4.55
CA GLY A 78 5.38 -3.17 -4.97
C GLY A 78 5.57 -4.43 -5.82
N VAL A 79 6.57 -4.46 -6.71
CA VAL A 79 6.83 -5.63 -7.57
C VAL A 79 7.50 -6.76 -6.79
N ALA A 80 8.39 -6.48 -5.84
CA ALA A 80 8.97 -7.49 -4.95
C ALA A 80 7.88 -8.20 -4.14
N TYR A 81 6.98 -7.42 -3.55
CA TYR A 81 5.81 -7.93 -2.84
C TYR A 81 4.91 -8.81 -3.72
N MET A 82 4.61 -8.37 -4.95
CA MET A 82 3.82 -9.16 -5.90
C MET A 82 4.51 -10.48 -6.26
N HIS A 83 5.80 -10.43 -6.56
CA HIS A 83 6.58 -11.61 -6.94
C HIS A 83 6.70 -12.63 -5.81
N GLN A 84 6.81 -12.19 -4.53
CA GLN A 84 6.76 -13.06 -3.35
C GLN A 84 5.41 -13.80 -3.27
N LYS A 85 4.30 -13.16 -3.67
CA LYS A 85 2.96 -13.76 -3.74
C LYS A 85 2.70 -14.49 -5.09
N ASN A 86 3.74 -14.69 -5.89
CA ASN A 86 3.70 -15.33 -7.22
C ASN A 86 2.74 -14.64 -8.20
N ILE A 87 2.69 -13.32 -8.17
CA ILE A 87 1.90 -12.49 -9.09
C ILE A 87 2.85 -11.70 -9.98
N CYS A 88 2.65 -11.78 -11.31
CA CYS A 88 3.34 -10.99 -12.33
C CYS A 88 2.38 -9.93 -12.88
N HIS A 89 2.84 -8.68 -12.99
CA HIS A 89 2.01 -7.55 -13.45
C HIS A 89 1.79 -7.56 -14.96
N ARG A 90 2.84 -7.82 -15.75
CA ARG A 90 2.87 -7.96 -17.21
C ARG A 90 2.61 -6.70 -18.05
N ASP A 91 2.20 -5.58 -17.43
CA ASP A 91 1.98 -4.30 -18.16
C ASP A 91 2.50 -3.07 -17.38
N LEU A 92 3.69 -3.18 -16.78
CA LEU A 92 4.33 -2.04 -16.13
C LEU A 92 4.74 -0.99 -17.17
N LYS A 93 4.24 0.24 -16.98
CA LYS A 93 4.49 1.40 -17.86
C LYS A 93 4.18 2.70 -17.13
N PHE A 94 4.59 3.84 -17.69
CA PHE A 94 4.35 5.16 -17.09
C PHE A 94 2.87 5.42 -16.80
N GLU A 95 1.99 5.00 -17.70
CA GLU A 95 0.55 5.18 -17.62
C GLU A 95 -0.09 4.38 -16.47
N ASN A 96 0.55 3.29 -16.05
CA ASN A 96 0.06 2.41 -14.97
C ASN A 96 0.73 2.69 -13.62
N ILE A 97 1.46 3.80 -13.50
CA ILE A 97 2.04 4.29 -12.27
C ILE A 97 1.49 5.70 -12.03
N MET A 98 0.61 5.83 -11.06
CA MET A 98 -0.12 7.06 -10.79
C MET A 98 0.26 7.67 -9.45
N TRP A 99 0.24 8.99 -9.39
CA TRP A 99 0.33 9.74 -8.16
C TRP A 99 -1.01 9.77 -7.43
N GLU A 100 -1.03 9.47 -6.14
CA GLU A 100 -2.25 9.46 -5.31
C GLU A 100 -2.99 10.79 -5.35
N SER A 101 -2.26 11.90 -5.24
CA SER A 101 -2.85 13.24 -5.23
C SER A 101 -1.97 14.23 -6.02
N LYS A 102 -2.45 15.48 -6.17
CA LYS A 102 -1.69 16.58 -6.79
C LYS A 102 -0.63 17.19 -5.86
N HIS A 103 -0.58 16.77 -4.61
CA HIS A 103 0.41 17.27 -3.65
C HIS A 103 1.83 16.87 -4.12
N LYS A 104 2.80 17.75 -3.90
CA LYS A 104 4.21 17.52 -4.36
C LYS A 104 4.83 16.27 -3.74
N ASP A 105 4.44 15.97 -2.51
CA ASP A 105 4.92 14.83 -1.71
C ASP A 105 4.00 13.60 -1.78
N ALA A 106 3.06 13.57 -2.73
CA ALA A 106 2.19 12.43 -2.93
C ALA A 106 2.99 11.17 -3.27
N GLU A 107 2.45 10.04 -2.87
CA GLU A 107 3.00 8.72 -3.18
C GLU A 107 2.57 8.24 -4.56
N ILE A 108 3.26 7.24 -5.07
CA ILE A 108 2.86 6.55 -6.30
C ILE A 108 2.12 5.26 -5.98
N LYS A 109 1.22 4.88 -6.88
CA LYS A 109 0.49 3.62 -6.87
C LYS A 109 0.64 2.91 -8.21
N LEU A 110 0.94 1.61 -8.15
CA LEU A 110 0.79 0.71 -9.29
C LEU A 110 -0.71 0.45 -9.49
N ILE A 111 -1.18 0.62 -10.71
CA ILE A 111 -2.58 0.44 -11.08
C ILE A 111 -2.72 -0.52 -12.26
N ASP A 112 -3.96 -0.91 -12.57
CA ASP A 112 -4.34 -1.71 -13.74
C ASP A 112 -3.75 -3.13 -13.76
N PHE A 113 -4.39 -4.01 -13.00
CA PHE A 113 -4.06 -5.42 -12.86
C PHE A 113 -4.79 -6.33 -13.88
N GLY A 114 -5.43 -5.72 -14.90
CA GLY A 114 -6.21 -6.45 -15.90
C GLY A 114 -5.41 -7.47 -16.72
N LEU A 115 -4.09 -7.28 -16.83
CA LEU A 115 -3.19 -8.23 -17.48
C LEU A 115 -2.36 -9.05 -16.48
N SER A 116 -2.51 -8.84 -15.18
CA SER A 116 -1.75 -9.55 -14.16
C SER A 116 -2.17 -11.02 -14.04
N THR A 117 -1.25 -11.86 -13.62
CA THR A 117 -1.54 -13.29 -13.46
C THR A 117 -0.77 -13.90 -12.31
N LYS A 118 -1.36 -14.90 -11.67
CA LYS A 118 -0.65 -15.79 -10.75
C LYS A 118 0.17 -16.80 -11.56
N TYR A 119 1.44 -16.94 -11.24
CA TYR A 119 2.32 -17.90 -11.90
C TYR A 119 2.75 -19.01 -10.94
N LEU A 120 3.20 -20.12 -11.50
CA LEU A 120 3.82 -21.19 -10.71
C LEU A 120 5.34 -21.05 -10.82
N PRO A 121 6.08 -21.00 -9.70
CA PRO A 121 7.54 -20.97 -9.73
C PRO A 121 8.13 -22.07 -10.60
N GLY A 122 9.10 -21.71 -11.46
CA GLY A 122 9.72 -22.64 -12.39
C GLY A 122 8.89 -22.99 -13.63
N ARG A 123 7.71 -22.39 -13.82
CA ARG A 123 6.92 -22.53 -15.06
C ARG A 123 6.92 -21.25 -15.87
N TYR A 124 6.99 -21.40 -17.19
CA TYR A 124 6.93 -20.28 -18.11
C TYR A 124 5.48 -19.86 -18.39
N MET A 125 5.29 -18.57 -18.56
CA MET A 125 4.07 -17.97 -19.12
C MET A 125 4.23 -17.86 -20.65
N SER A 126 3.13 -17.94 -21.40
CA SER A 126 3.15 -17.97 -22.88
C SER A 126 2.32 -16.87 -23.54
N GLU A 127 1.47 -16.18 -22.79
CA GLU A 127 0.61 -15.14 -23.33
C GLU A 127 1.41 -13.88 -23.69
N GLY A 128 1.39 -13.47 -24.96
CA GLY A 128 2.07 -12.28 -25.46
C GLY A 128 1.28 -11.00 -25.17
N VAL A 129 1.12 -10.62 -23.91
CA VAL A 129 0.34 -9.47 -23.44
C VAL A 129 1.23 -8.32 -23.00
N GLY A 130 0.65 -7.11 -22.91
CA GLY A 130 1.32 -5.91 -22.42
C GLY A 130 1.62 -4.87 -23.52
N THR A 131 2.28 -3.82 -23.13
CA THR A 131 2.57 -2.63 -23.97
C THR A 131 3.94 -2.76 -24.64
N VAL A 132 3.99 -2.71 -25.97
CA VAL A 132 5.20 -3.03 -26.76
C VAL A 132 6.45 -2.29 -26.31
N TYR A 133 6.38 -1.00 -25.95
CA TYR A 133 7.59 -0.22 -25.64
C TYR A 133 8.26 -0.60 -24.32
N THR A 134 7.53 -1.25 -23.41
CA THR A 134 8.06 -1.79 -22.13
C THR A 134 8.20 -3.32 -22.15
N MET A 135 7.68 -3.99 -23.19
CA MET A 135 7.64 -5.44 -23.29
C MET A 135 9.03 -6.05 -23.37
N ALA A 136 9.28 -7.09 -22.59
CA ALA A 136 10.54 -7.81 -22.58
C ALA A 136 10.72 -8.67 -23.86
N PRO A 137 11.96 -8.91 -24.33
CA PRO A 137 12.23 -9.77 -25.50
C PRO A 137 11.61 -11.15 -25.40
N GLN A 138 11.51 -11.72 -24.18
CA GLN A 138 10.95 -13.05 -23.91
C GLN A 138 9.42 -13.07 -24.10
N VAL A 139 8.74 -11.99 -23.75
CA VAL A 139 7.29 -11.84 -23.95
C VAL A 139 6.97 -11.82 -25.44
N LEU A 140 7.80 -11.09 -26.23
CA LEU A 140 7.69 -11.07 -27.69
C LEU A 140 7.92 -12.45 -28.34
N LYS A 141 8.66 -13.35 -27.66
CA LYS A 141 8.93 -14.72 -28.08
C LYS A 141 7.90 -15.73 -27.56
N GLY A 142 7.01 -15.31 -26.64
CA GLY A 142 5.96 -16.16 -26.07
C GLY A 142 6.43 -17.18 -25.03
N VAL A 143 7.60 -16.98 -24.39
CA VAL A 143 8.10 -17.82 -23.30
C VAL A 143 8.83 -16.96 -22.30
N TYR A 144 8.24 -16.70 -21.11
CA TYR A 144 8.78 -15.77 -20.14
C TYR A 144 8.40 -16.12 -18.70
N THR A 145 9.05 -15.47 -17.75
CA THR A 145 8.81 -15.53 -16.31
C THR A 145 8.49 -14.12 -15.78
N GLU A 146 8.32 -14.00 -14.47
CA GLU A 146 8.16 -12.71 -13.75
C GLU A 146 9.30 -11.72 -14.01
N GLN A 147 10.44 -12.21 -14.47
CA GLN A 147 11.57 -11.37 -14.91
C GLN A 147 11.22 -10.41 -16.06
N ALA A 148 10.06 -10.58 -16.70
CA ALA A 148 9.53 -9.63 -17.67
C ALA A 148 9.20 -8.27 -17.04
N ASP A 149 8.70 -8.25 -15.79
CA ASP A 149 8.42 -7.02 -15.05
C ASP A 149 9.71 -6.21 -14.79
N LEU A 150 10.82 -6.89 -14.49
CA LEU A 150 12.12 -6.25 -14.23
C LEU A 150 12.69 -5.57 -15.48
N TRP A 151 12.47 -6.13 -16.66
CA TRP A 151 12.78 -5.46 -17.92
C TRP A 151 11.94 -4.19 -18.08
N SER A 152 10.64 -4.27 -17.82
CA SER A 152 9.76 -3.10 -17.91
C SER A 152 10.19 -2.00 -16.95
N ILE A 153 10.62 -2.34 -15.72
CA ILE A 153 11.20 -1.39 -14.75
C ILE A 153 12.49 -0.78 -15.29
N GLY A 154 13.35 -1.57 -15.96
CA GLY A 154 14.55 -1.06 -16.63
C GLY A 154 14.22 -0.01 -17.70
N VAL A 155 13.19 -0.24 -18.51
CA VAL A 155 12.69 0.74 -19.50
C VAL A 155 12.13 1.98 -18.81
N ILE A 156 11.33 1.83 -17.76
CA ILE A 156 10.78 2.93 -16.97
C ILE A 156 11.90 3.77 -16.36
N THR A 157 12.92 3.14 -15.76
CA THR A 157 14.07 3.82 -15.17
C THR A 157 14.84 4.63 -16.22
N TYR A 158 15.09 4.02 -17.39
CA TYR A 158 15.71 4.72 -18.51
C TYR A 158 14.92 5.98 -18.89
N MET A 159 13.58 5.87 -18.97
CA MET A 159 12.71 6.99 -19.32
C MET A 159 12.67 8.08 -18.23
N LEU A 160 12.66 7.71 -16.95
CA LEU A 160 12.72 8.67 -15.85
C LEU A 160 14.01 9.50 -15.89
N LEU A 161 15.15 8.86 -16.18
CA LEU A 161 16.47 9.49 -16.20
C LEU A 161 16.71 10.33 -17.46
N SER A 162 16.12 9.95 -18.58
CA SER A 162 16.45 10.56 -19.89
C SER A 162 15.30 11.26 -20.58
N SER A 163 14.06 11.12 -20.07
CA SER A 163 12.82 11.55 -20.73
C SER A 163 12.63 10.99 -22.15
N THR A 164 13.30 9.88 -22.47
CA THR A 164 13.24 9.22 -23.79
C THR A 164 13.06 7.72 -23.67
N LYS A 165 12.44 7.09 -24.65
CA LYS A 165 12.27 5.63 -24.69
C LYS A 165 13.55 4.97 -25.23
N PRO A 166 14.11 3.91 -24.57
CA PRO A 166 15.39 3.29 -24.99
C PRO A 166 15.34 2.66 -26.37
N PHE A 167 14.23 2.04 -26.73
CA PHE A 167 14.07 1.28 -27.96
C PHE A 167 13.17 1.97 -28.99
N TYR A 168 12.94 3.28 -28.83
CA TYR A 168 11.98 4.00 -29.68
C TYR A 168 12.31 3.92 -31.15
N HIS A 169 11.31 3.59 -31.97
CA HIS A 169 11.31 3.76 -33.41
C HIS A 169 9.89 4.07 -33.91
N ARG A 170 9.74 4.91 -34.89
CA ARG A 170 8.44 5.33 -35.45
C ARG A 170 7.63 4.15 -36.02
N LYS A 171 8.28 3.13 -36.59
CA LYS A 171 7.61 1.90 -37.07
C LYS A 171 7.75 0.80 -36.05
N ARG A 172 6.62 0.21 -35.63
CA ARG A 172 6.53 -0.84 -34.59
C ARG A 172 7.51 -2.00 -34.85
N ARG A 173 7.65 -2.48 -36.09
CA ARG A 173 8.55 -3.60 -36.42
C ARG A 173 10.02 -3.32 -36.06
N TYR A 174 10.49 -2.09 -36.27
CA TYR A 174 11.87 -1.72 -35.90
C TYR A 174 12.06 -1.47 -34.42
N MET A 175 11.01 -1.05 -33.71
CA MET A 175 11.03 -1.01 -32.26
C MET A 175 11.20 -2.42 -31.70
N ILE A 176 10.42 -3.39 -32.19
CA ILE A 176 10.54 -4.80 -31.81
C ILE A 176 11.93 -5.34 -32.11
N ASP A 177 12.51 -5.06 -33.28
CA ASP A 177 13.86 -5.48 -33.64
C ASP A 177 14.91 -4.93 -32.66
N ARG A 178 14.81 -3.65 -32.27
CA ARG A 178 15.69 -3.05 -31.26
C ARG A 178 15.54 -3.70 -29.90
N ILE A 179 14.30 -3.99 -29.46
CA ILE A 179 14.04 -4.71 -28.20
C ILE A 179 14.70 -6.08 -28.23
N LEU A 180 14.48 -6.87 -29.30
CA LEU A 180 15.04 -8.20 -29.46
C LEU A 180 16.57 -8.25 -29.49
N ARG A 181 17.22 -7.15 -29.91
CA ARG A 181 18.69 -7.01 -29.92
C ARG A 181 19.20 -6.29 -28.67
N CYS A 182 18.33 -5.79 -27.79
CA CYS A 182 18.69 -4.92 -26.69
C CYS A 182 19.52 -3.70 -27.15
N ASP A 183 19.12 -3.10 -28.28
CA ASP A 183 19.86 -1.99 -28.92
C ASP A 183 19.44 -0.64 -28.32
N TYR A 184 20.06 -0.29 -27.19
CA TYR A 184 19.95 1.01 -26.55
C TYR A 184 21.35 1.54 -26.19
N ASN A 185 21.47 2.81 -25.80
CA ASN A 185 22.74 3.40 -25.41
C ASN A 185 22.52 4.57 -24.42
N PHE A 186 23.62 5.00 -23.80
CA PHE A 186 23.66 6.15 -22.91
C PHE A 186 24.37 7.35 -23.54
N HIS A 187 24.30 7.47 -24.89
CA HIS A 187 24.95 8.53 -25.62
C HIS A 187 24.03 9.73 -25.76
N GLY A 188 24.13 10.80 -25.43
CA GLY A 188 23.25 11.96 -25.57
C GLY A 188 23.42 12.93 -24.41
N LYS A 189 23.02 14.18 -24.65
CA LYS A 189 23.17 15.25 -23.66
C LYS A 189 22.42 14.93 -22.33
N GLN A 190 21.29 14.23 -22.42
CA GLN A 190 20.48 13.84 -21.27
C GLN A 190 21.19 12.88 -20.31
N TRP A 191 22.24 12.16 -20.79
CA TRP A 191 22.98 11.19 -19.98
C TRP A 191 24.28 11.77 -19.36
N GLN A 192 24.64 13.02 -19.69
CA GLN A 192 25.89 13.64 -19.22
C GLN A 192 25.90 13.88 -17.71
N HIS A 193 24.73 14.12 -17.12
CA HIS A 193 24.54 14.40 -15.68
C HIS A 193 24.03 13.22 -14.90
N VAL A 194 23.78 12.09 -15.55
CA VAL A 194 23.32 10.85 -14.88
C VAL A 194 24.54 10.09 -14.36
N SER A 195 24.49 9.69 -13.11
CA SER A 195 25.58 8.99 -12.43
C SER A 195 25.89 7.62 -13.07
N GLN A 196 27.08 7.11 -12.86
CA GLN A 196 27.45 5.77 -13.32
C GLN A 196 26.61 4.67 -12.63
N PRO A 197 26.39 4.71 -11.29
CA PRO A 197 25.51 3.74 -10.63
C PRO A 197 24.10 3.69 -11.21
N ALA A 198 23.52 4.82 -11.64
CA ALA A 198 22.20 4.85 -12.29
C ALA A 198 22.22 4.15 -13.65
N LYS A 199 23.26 4.36 -14.45
CA LYS A 199 23.44 3.67 -15.76
C LYS A 199 23.67 2.18 -15.57
N ASP A 200 24.45 1.79 -14.57
CA ASP A 200 24.74 0.38 -14.25
C ASP A 200 23.45 -0.34 -13.78
N PHE A 201 22.62 0.34 -12.99
CA PHE A 201 21.31 -0.16 -12.59
C PHE A 201 20.39 -0.44 -13.80
N VAL A 202 20.26 0.52 -14.73
CA VAL A 202 19.50 0.32 -15.98
C VAL A 202 20.06 -0.87 -16.76
N ALA A 203 21.39 -0.95 -16.90
CA ALA A 203 22.05 -2.03 -17.64
C ALA A 203 21.87 -3.41 -16.97
N ALA A 204 21.75 -3.45 -15.64
CA ALA A 204 21.50 -4.69 -14.90
C ALA A 204 20.06 -5.21 -15.09
N LEU A 205 19.09 -4.32 -15.35
CA LEU A 205 17.71 -4.70 -15.64
C LEU A 205 17.45 -4.97 -17.12
N LEU A 206 18.13 -4.27 -18.05
CA LEU A 206 18.01 -4.47 -19.50
C LEU A 206 18.99 -5.52 -20.02
N LYS A 207 18.94 -6.73 -19.47
CA LYS A 207 19.67 -7.90 -19.93
C LYS A 207 18.80 -8.75 -20.85
N LEU A 208 19.35 -9.24 -21.98
CA LEU A 208 18.62 -10.13 -22.89
C LEU A 208 18.28 -11.47 -22.22
N ASN A 209 19.26 -12.04 -21.49
CA ASN A 209 19.03 -13.22 -20.70
C ASN A 209 18.31 -12.86 -19.39
N PRO A 210 17.09 -13.38 -19.14
CA PRO A 210 16.35 -13.07 -17.89
C PRO A 210 17.07 -13.56 -16.63
N ASP A 211 17.84 -14.65 -16.72
CA ASP A 211 18.57 -15.22 -15.56
C ASP A 211 19.75 -14.34 -15.09
N GLU A 212 20.26 -13.47 -15.98
CA GLU A 212 21.31 -12.49 -15.67
C GLU A 212 20.75 -11.15 -15.15
N ARG A 213 19.43 -10.99 -15.23
CA ARG A 213 18.74 -9.79 -14.79
C ARG A 213 18.53 -9.84 -13.28
N LEU A 214 18.66 -8.69 -12.62
CA LEU A 214 18.38 -8.61 -11.19
C LEU A 214 16.94 -9.05 -10.89
N THR A 215 16.73 -9.76 -9.79
CA THR A 215 15.40 -9.92 -9.20
C THR A 215 14.94 -8.60 -8.59
N ALA A 216 13.66 -8.48 -8.22
CA ALA A 216 13.16 -7.26 -7.58
C ALA A 216 13.93 -6.94 -6.29
N GLN A 217 14.17 -7.93 -5.43
CA GLN A 217 14.95 -7.77 -4.20
C GLN A 217 16.41 -7.38 -4.47
N GLN A 218 17.07 -8.03 -5.42
CA GLN A 218 18.44 -7.65 -5.79
C GLN A 218 18.52 -6.24 -6.36
N ALA A 219 17.49 -5.78 -7.06
CA ALA A 219 17.40 -4.44 -7.59
C ALA A 219 17.21 -3.40 -6.46
N LEU A 220 16.39 -3.68 -5.44
CA LEU A 220 16.28 -2.86 -4.23
C LEU A 220 17.62 -2.74 -3.49
N ASP A 221 18.39 -3.81 -3.48
CA ASP A 221 19.73 -3.85 -2.87
C ASP A 221 20.83 -3.16 -3.68
N HIS A 222 20.54 -2.70 -4.89
CA HIS A 222 21.54 -2.07 -5.75
C HIS A 222 22.05 -0.73 -5.18
N GLU A 223 23.33 -0.47 -5.33
CA GLU A 223 24.03 0.72 -4.79
C GLU A 223 23.32 2.03 -5.14
N TRP A 224 22.82 2.17 -6.35
CA TRP A 224 22.13 3.38 -6.77
C TRP A 224 20.91 3.71 -5.91
N LEU A 225 20.11 2.72 -5.54
CA LEU A 225 18.92 2.90 -4.70
C LEU A 225 19.29 3.07 -3.23
N LYS A 226 20.21 2.27 -2.69
CA LYS A 226 20.68 2.39 -1.30
C LYS A 226 21.24 3.78 -0.99
N ASN A 227 22.03 4.34 -1.87
CA ASN A 227 22.56 5.70 -1.72
C ASN A 227 21.44 6.75 -1.75
N SER A 228 20.39 6.54 -2.55
CA SER A 228 19.24 7.45 -2.66
C SER A 228 18.32 7.38 -1.45
N PHE A 229 18.08 6.19 -0.89
CA PHE A 229 17.31 6.01 0.35
C PHE A 229 18.03 6.62 1.56
N ALA A 230 19.35 6.48 1.66
CA ALA A 230 20.13 7.10 2.72
C ALA A 230 20.05 8.64 2.74
N LEU A 231 19.73 9.26 1.59
CA LEU A 231 19.56 10.70 1.39
C LEU A 231 18.08 11.15 1.46
N SER A 232 17.17 10.27 1.82
CA SER A 232 15.74 10.60 1.93
C SER A 232 15.50 11.56 3.10
N ASP A 233 14.91 12.72 2.81
CA ASP A 233 14.57 13.75 3.82
C ASP A 233 13.33 13.35 4.66
N ARG A 234 12.74 12.17 4.42
CA ARG A 234 11.48 11.71 5.03
C ARG A 234 11.71 10.68 6.12
N ARG A 235 12.71 10.87 6.98
CA ARG A 235 12.80 10.06 8.19
C ARG A 235 11.73 10.53 9.17
N PRO A 236 10.94 9.61 9.77
CA PRO A 236 10.02 9.98 10.83
C PRO A 236 10.80 10.58 11.99
N GLU A 237 10.18 11.52 12.72
CA GLU A 237 10.78 12.07 13.92
C GLU A 237 10.90 10.98 14.99
N GLU A 238 11.92 11.06 15.83
CA GLU A 238 12.13 10.07 16.93
C GLU A 238 10.93 10.04 17.87
N ALA A 239 10.26 11.18 18.05
CA ALA A 239 9.03 11.28 18.82
C ALA A 239 7.88 10.47 18.20
N ASP A 240 7.72 10.52 16.86
CA ASP A 240 6.71 9.75 16.15
C ASP A 240 7.00 8.24 16.25
N MET A 241 8.27 7.84 16.11
CA MET A 241 8.68 6.44 16.25
C MET A 241 8.34 5.89 17.64
N LYS A 242 8.70 6.63 18.70
CA LYS A 242 8.40 6.25 20.07
C LYS A 242 6.90 6.20 20.36
N HIS A 243 6.14 7.16 19.84
CA HIS A 243 4.70 7.22 19.98
C HIS A 243 4.02 6.00 19.33
N VAL A 244 4.40 5.70 18.10
CA VAL A 244 3.90 4.52 17.36
C VAL A 244 4.29 3.22 18.07
N ALA A 245 5.51 3.07 18.56
CA ALA A 245 5.95 1.90 19.33
C ALA A 245 5.07 1.64 20.57
N GLY A 246 4.68 2.70 21.28
CA GLY A 246 3.74 2.62 22.40
C GLY A 246 2.38 2.07 21.96
N HIS A 247 1.83 2.53 20.83
CA HIS A 247 0.55 2.05 20.30
C HIS A 247 0.62 0.59 19.82
N ILE A 248 1.69 0.19 19.15
CA ILE A 248 1.93 -1.21 18.76
C ILE A 248 1.90 -2.12 20.00
N THR A 249 2.58 -1.70 21.08
CA THR A 249 2.60 -2.47 22.35
C THR A 249 1.23 -2.57 22.98
N ASN A 250 0.46 -1.49 22.94
CA ASN A 250 -0.91 -1.46 23.47
C ASN A 250 -1.88 -2.30 22.64
N TYR A 251 -1.75 -2.26 21.30
CA TYR A 251 -2.50 -3.12 20.41
C TYR A 251 -2.26 -4.61 20.72
N GLY A 252 -1.04 -4.98 21.09
CA GLY A 252 -0.73 -6.33 21.51
C GLY A 252 -1.58 -6.83 22.68
N LYS A 253 -1.97 -5.92 23.59
CA LYS A 253 -2.80 -6.21 24.76
C LYS A 253 -4.31 -6.06 24.51
N ALA A 254 -4.70 -5.54 23.34
CA ALA A 254 -6.10 -5.29 23.02
C ALA A 254 -6.90 -6.58 22.81
N GLY A 255 -8.21 -6.53 23.09
CA GLY A 255 -9.14 -7.61 22.81
C GLY A 255 -9.31 -7.90 21.33
N GLU A 256 -9.76 -9.09 20.98
CA GLU A 256 -9.91 -9.54 19.59
C GLU A 256 -10.90 -8.66 18.79
N MET A 257 -12.00 -8.23 19.43
CA MET A 257 -12.98 -7.37 18.78
C MET A 257 -12.41 -5.98 18.45
N LYS A 258 -11.61 -5.41 19.37
CA LYS A 258 -10.94 -4.13 19.09
C LYS A 258 -9.95 -4.26 17.95
N LYS A 259 -9.18 -5.34 17.90
CA LYS A 259 -8.25 -5.62 16.79
C LYS A 259 -8.98 -5.74 15.46
N LEU A 260 -10.09 -6.48 15.42
CA LEU A 260 -10.93 -6.62 14.23
C LEU A 260 -11.49 -5.27 13.77
N ALA A 261 -12.00 -4.45 14.68
CA ALA A 261 -12.50 -3.11 14.38
C ALA A 261 -11.39 -2.20 13.79
N LEU A 262 -10.20 -2.21 14.41
CA LEU A 262 -9.05 -1.42 13.92
C LEU A 262 -8.56 -1.90 12.55
N MET A 263 -8.61 -3.21 12.25
CA MET A 263 -8.32 -3.74 10.92
C MET A 263 -9.30 -3.23 9.87
N VAL A 264 -10.60 -3.23 10.19
CA VAL A 264 -11.64 -2.70 9.30
C VAL A 264 -11.44 -1.20 9.05
N MET A 265 -11.13 -0.43 10.08
CA MET A 265 -10.86 1.01 9.98
C MET A 265 -9.59 1.29 9.18
N ALA A 266 -8.50 0.55 9.42
CA ALA A 266 -7.26 0.66 8.67
C ALA A 266 -7.46 0.37 7.18
N HIS A 267 -8.31 -0.59 6.86
CA HIS A 267 -8.67 -0.89 5.47
C HIS A 267 -9.32 0.29 4.76
N LYS A 268 -10.08 1.14 5.46
CA LYS A 268 -10.80 2.31 4.90
C LYS A 268 -10.10 3.65 5.12
N SER A 269 -8.98 3.69 5.84
CA SER A 269 -8.26 4.94 6.10
C SER A 269 -7.80 5.61 4.82
N SER A 270 -8.01 6.93 4.73
CA SER A 270 -7.57 7.70 3.58
C SER A 270 -6.05 7.91 3.62
N THR A 271 -5.45 8.24 2.47
CA THR A 271 -4.02 8.56 2.36
C THR A 271 -3.59 9.67 3.31
N ASP A 272 -4.43 10.71 3.47
CA ASP A 272 -4.12 11.85 4.34
C ASP A 272 -4.07 11.43 5.82
N ASP A 273 -4.95 10.51 6.22
CA ASP A 273 -5.03 9.97 7.58
C ASP A 273 -3.80 9.13 7.96
N ILE A 274 -3.16 8.48 7.00
CA ILE A 274 -2.10 7.50 7.25
C ILE A 274 -0.71 7.94 6.80
N MET A 275 -0.55 9.17 6.28
CA MET A 275 0.71 9.64 5.70
C MET A 275 1.91 9.53 6.66
N LYS A 276 1.71 9.90 7.94
CA LYS A 276 2.75 9.78 8.97
C LYS A 276 3.03 8.32 9.33
N LEU A 277 1.99 7.50 9.45
CA LEU A 277 2.12 6.08 9.76
C LEU A 277 2.85 5.32 8.64
N ARG A 278 2.63 5.73 7.38
CA ARG A 278 3.39 5.19 6.24
C ARG A 278 4.88 5.45 6.37
N SER A 279 5.30 6.66 6.75
CA SER A 279 6.73 6.95 6.92
C SER A 279 7.36 6.13 8.05
N VAL A 280 6.59 5.78 9.07
CA VAL A 280 7.02 4.87 10.14
C VAL A 280 7.07 3.43 9.63
N PHE A 281 6.08 3.00 8.83
CA PHE A 281 6.11 1.69 8.17
C PHE A 281 7.37 1.52 7.32
N ASP A 282 7.68 2.49 6.45
CA ASP A 282 8.88 2.50 5.60
C ASP A 282 10.19 2.43 6.43
N GLN A 283 10.18 2.89 7.69
CA GLN A 283 11.33 2.78 8.60
C GLN A 283 11.45 1.38 9.20
N TYR A 284 10.32 0.72 9.49
CA TYR A 284 10.29 -0.67 9.94
C TYR A 284 10.62 -1.65 8.81
N ASP A 285 10.06 -1.46 7.61
CA ASP A 285 10.34 -2.24 6.40
C ASP A 285 11.68 -1.82 5.77
N ALA A 286 12.77 -2.25 6.40
CA ALA A 286 14.13 -1.90 5.97
C ALA A 286 14.54 -2.58 4.64
N SER A 287 13.95 -3.72 4.33
CA SER A 287 14.14 -4.46 3.07
C SER A 287 13.39 -3.80 1.90
N ASN A 288 12.41 -2.94 2.20
CA ASN A 288 11.49 -2.33 1.25
C ASN A 288 10.73 -3.36 0.38
N ASP A 289 10.38 -4.49 0.96
CA ASP A 289 9.62 -5.54 0.27
C ASP A 289 8.11 -5.49 0.55
N GLY A 290 7.67 -4.51 1.38
CA GLY A 290 6.28 -4.20 1.67
C GLY A 290 5.66 -4.97 2.83
N GLU A 291 6.44 -5.79 3.52
CA GLU A 291 6.07 -6.51 4.74
C GLU A 291 7.15 -6.29 5.80
N ILE A 292 6.80 -6.38 7.07
CA ILE A 292 7.77 -6.24 8.17
C ILE A 292 8.05 -7.63 8.74
N SER A 293 9.28 -8.12 8.56
CA SER A 293 9.73 -9.36 9.15
C SER A 293 9.97 -9.23 10.66
N LEU A 294 10.00 -10.35 11.39
CA LEU A 294 10.32 -10.35 12.83
C LEU A 294 11.68 -9.71 13.12
N ILE A 295 12.66 -9.86 12.24
CA ILE A 295 14.01 -9.29 12.43
C ILE A 295 13.95 -7.76 12.34
N GLU A 296 13.25 -7.22 11.34
CA GLU A 296 13.05 -5.79 11.15
C GLU A 296 12.26 -5.19 12.31
N PHE A 297 11.19 -5.87 12.71
CA PHE A 297 10.36 -5.47 13.84
C PHE A 297 11.16 -5.42 15.15
N LYS A 298 12.00 -6.43 15.43
CA LYS A 298 12.92 -6.44 16.56
C LYS A 298 13.92 -5.28 16.52
N ASN A 299 14.50 -5.04 15.35
CA ASN A 299 15.50 -3.99 15.16
C ASN A 299 14.94 -2.59 15.44
N GLU A 300 13.70 -2.31 14.99
CA GLU A 300 13.12 -0.97 15.16
C GLU A 300 12.43 -0.80 16.52
N LEU A 301 11.63 -1.77 16.96
CA LEU A 301 10.94 -1.69 18.25
C LEU A 301 11.95 -1.71 19.43
N GLY A 302 13.02 -2.51 19.31
CA GLY A 302 14.09 -2.57 20.31
C GLY A 302 14.85 -1.26 20.50
N LYS A 303 14.88 -0.36 19.50
CA LYS A 303 15.47 0.99 19.64
C LYS A 303 14.59 1.93 20.46
N GLN A 304 13.29 1.68 20.54
CA GLN A 304 12.30 2.61 21.12
C GLN A 304 12.05 2.36 22.61
N GLY A 305 12.51 1.25 23.19
CA GLY A 305 12.29 0.92 24.59
C GLY A 305 13.15 -0.22 25.10
N THR A 306 12.98 -0.55 26.38
CA THR A 306 13.65 -1.67 27.03
C THR A 306 12.76 -2.90 26.99
N TYR A 307 12.59 -3.50 25.80
CA TYR A 307 11.86 -4.75 25.63
C TYR A 307 12.84 -5.91 25.55
N SER A 308 12.50 -7.04 26.18
CA SER A 308 13.22 -8.29 25.94
C SER A 308 12.83 -8.86 24.57
N ASP A 309 13.70 -9.69 24.00
CA ASP A 309 13.41 -10.40 22.74
C ASP A 309 12.09 -11.18 22.77
N GLU A 310 11.81 -11.82 23.93
CA GLU A 310 10.58 -12.60 24.14
C GLU A 310 9.31 -11.70 24.20
N GLU A 311 9.43 -10.50 24.75
CA GLU A 311 8.34 -9.52 24.74
C GLU A 311 8.08 -9.01 23.31
N ILE A 312 9.12 -8.70 22.55
CA ILE A 312 8.98 -8.27 21.16
C ILE A 312 8.34 -9.37 20.32
N GLU A 313 8.75 -10.63 20.47
CA GLU A 313 8.14 -11.77 19.78
C GLU A 313 6.65 -11.93 20.09
N LYS A 314 6.25 -11.72 21.36
CA LYS A 314 4.84 -11.75 21.74
C LYS A 314 4.05 -10.59 21.13
N ILE A 315 4.62 -9.39 21.12
CA ILE A 315 4.02 -8.22 20.47
C ILE A 315 3.88 -8.47 18.97
N PHE A 316 4.94 -8.94 18.30
CA PHE A 316 4.92 -9.29 16.88
C PHE A 316 3.80 -10.30 16.57
N ALA A 317 3.75 -11.42 17.29
CA ALA A 317 2.72 -12.44 17.11
C ALA A 317 1.30 -11.94 17.37
N SER A 318 1.13 -10.83 18.09
CA SER A 318 -0.17 -10.22 18.35
C SER A 318 -0.58 -9.22 17.24
N VAL A 319 0.37 -8.70 16.49
CA VAL A 319 0.16 -7.81 15.32
C VAL A 319 0.01 -8.63 14.05
N ASP A 320 0.79 -9.71 13.87
CA ASP A 320 0.65 -10.71 12.80
C ASP A 320 -0.65 -11.52 13.00
N VAL A 321 -1.78 -10.92 12.61
CA VAL A 321 -3.13 -11.47 12.82
C VAL A 321 -3.39 -12.65 11.90
N ASN A 322 -2.90 -12.57 10.65
CA ASN A 322 -3.07 -13.61 9.63
C ASN A 322 -2.09 -14.79 9.77
N LYS A 323 -1.08 -14.67 10.66
CA LYS A 323 -0.04 -15.68 10.96
C LYS A 323 0.79 -16.09 9.76
N GLU A 324 1.05 -15.16 8.86
CA GLU A 324 1.95 -15.37 7.71
C GLU A 324 3.43 -15.28 8.10
N GLY A 325 3.76 -14.85 9.34
CA GLY A 325 5.13 -14.71 9.85
C GLY A 325 5.77 -13.37 9.48
N THR A 326 5.00 -12.47 8.90
CA THR A 326 5.33 -11.07 8.59
C THR A 326 4.17 -10.20 9.02
N VAL A 327 4.42 -8.92 9.31
CA VAL A 327 3.37 -7.93 9.54
C VAL A 327 3.11 -7.19 8.23
N SER A 328 1.89 -7.34 7.71
CA SER A 328 1.42 -6.67 6.50
C SER A 328 1.17 -5.17 6.74
N TYR A 329 1.03 -4.41 5.65
CA TYR A 329 0.78 -2.96 5.74
C TYR A 329 -0.52 -2.63 6.50
N ILE A 330 -1.63 -3.36 6.24
CA ILE A 330 -2.89 -3.15 6.96
C ILE A 330 -2.76 -3.51 8.44
N GLU A 331 -2.09 -4.60 8.79
CA GLU A 331 -1.87 -4.99 10.18
C GLU A 331 -1.07 -3.94 10.95
N PHE A 332 -0.01 -3.40 10.32
CA PHE A 332 0.75 -2.29 10.89
C PHE A 332 -0.12 -1.05 11.08
N LEU A 333 -0.91 -0.67 10.08
CA LEU A 333 -1.82 0.46 10.19
C LEU A 333 -2.86 0.23 11.30
N ALA A 334 -3.45 -0.95 11.42
CA ALA A 334 -4.39 -1.28 12.48
C ALA A 334 -3.75 -1.14 13.87
N ALA A 335 -2.51 -1.62 14.03
CA ALA A 335 -1.78 -1.53 15.30
C ALA A 335 -1.38 -0.08 15.67
N THR A 336 -1.35 0.81 14.71
CA THR A 336 -0.84 2.18 14.88
C THR A 336 -1.89 3.28 14.68
N LEU A 337 -3.09 2.94 14.23
CA LEU A 337 -4.13 3.91 13.87
C LEU A 337 -4.49 4.87 15.03
N GLU A 338 -4.53 4.37 16.27
CA GLU A 338 -4.79 5.18 17.45
C GLU A 338 -3.67 6.19 17.77
N ALA A 339 -2.46 6.04 17.21
CA ALA A 339 -1.39 7.02 17.32
C ALA A 339 -1.72 8.34 16.62
N HIS A 340 -2.67 8.36 15.70
CA HIS A 340 -3.13 9.55 14.99
C HIS A 340 -4.16 10.37 15.78
N GLY A 341 -4.63 9.84 16.90
CA GLY A 341 -5.62 10.47 17.76
C GLY A 341 -6.75 9.52 18.14
N ARG A 342 -7.70 10.07 18.90
CA ARG A 342 -8.86 9.30 19.35
C ARG A 342 -9.72 8.90 18.15
N ILE A 343 -10.08 7.62 18.07
CA ILE A 343 -11.03 7.13 17.06
C ILE A 343 -12.40 7.78 17.30
N GLU A 344 -12.91 8.47 16.30
CA GLU A 344 -14.21 9.13 16.32
C GLU A 344 -15.35 8.10 16.27
N GLU A 345 -16.50 8.45 16.83
CA GLU A 345 -17.65 7.55 16.89
C GLU A 345 -18.19 7.17 15.52
N ASP A 346 -18.12 8.10 14.55
CA ASP A 346 -18.54 7.86 13.17
C ASP A 346 -17.71 6.75 12.51
N ARG A 347 -16.39 6.71 12.75
CA ARG A 347 -15.51 5.64 12.26
C ARG A 347 -15.83 4.30 12.91
N LEU A 348 -16.20 4.33 14.19
CA LEU A 348 -16.57 3.11 14.91
C LEU A 348 -17.92 2.56 14.42
N ALA A 349 -18.89 3.46 14.15
CA ALA A 349 -20.18 3.10 13.55
C ALA A 349 -19.97 2.51 12.13
N GLU A 350 -19.12 3.12 11.31
CA GLU A 350 -18.80 2.61 9.96
C GLU A 350 -18.13 1.23 10.01
N ALA A 351 -17.27 0.98 11.01
CA ALA A 351 -16.67 -0.34 11.20
C ALA A 351 -17.72 -1.38 11.63
N PHE A 352 -18.66 -1.02 12.48
CA PHE A 352 -19.79 -1.87 12.88
C PHE A 352 -20.66 -2.24 11.68
N ASP A 353 -21.13 -1.26 10.89
CA ASP A 353 -21.95 -1.46 9.71
C ASP A 353 -21.28 -2.38 8.68
N ARG A 354 -19.95 -2.30 8.58
CA ARG A 354 -19.22 -3.18 7.67
C ARG A 354 -19.14 -4.62 8.15
N ILE A 355 -19.06 -4.84 9.46
CA ILE A 355 -19.09 -6.19 10.04
C ILE A 355 -20.50 -6.75 9.97
N ASP A 356 -21.53 -5.92 10.23
CA ASP A 356 -22.96 -6.24 10.03
C ASP A 356 -23.33 -6.20 8.53
N SER A 357 -22.79 -7.13 7.77
CA SER A 357 -22.87 -7.14 6.29
C SER A 357 -24.28 -7.40 5.73
N ASP A 358 -25.23 -7.81 6.55
CA ASP A 358 -26.64 -8.04 6.21
C ASP A 358 -27.60 -6.96 6.74
N ASP A 359 -27.02 -5.87 7.31
CA ASP A 359 -27.74 -4.66 7.75
C ASP A 359 -28.90 -4.98 8.74
N THR A 360 -28.64 -5.88 9.67
CA THR A 360 -29.61 -6.31 10.69
C THR A 360 -29.60 -5.44 11.93
N GLY A 361 -28.59 -4.57 12.10
CA GLY A 361 -28.34 -3.80 13.31
C GLY A 361 -27.61 -4.57 14.38
N TYR A 362 -27.14 -5.79 14.09
CA TYR A 362 -26.42 -6.66 14.99
C TYR A 362 -25.31 -7.43 14.26
N ILE A 363 -24.14 -7.55 14.85
CA ILE A 363 -23.11 -8.45 14.35
C ILE A 363 -23.43 -9.87 14.81
N SER A 364 -23.77 -10.74 13.87
CA SER A 364 -24.07 -12.15 14.11
C SER A 364 -22.82 -13.03 13.92
N LYS A 365 -22.90 -14.29 14.40
CA LYS A 365 -21.89 -15.31 14.10
C LYS A 365 -21.59 -15.42 12.61
N LYS A 366 -22.60 -15.34 11.74
CA LYS A 366 -22.46 -15.41 10.29
C LYS A 366 -21.73 -14.20 9.72
N ASN A 367 -21.94 -13.01 10.27
CA ASN A 367 -21.20 -11.81 9.88
C ASN A 367 -19.71 -11.96 10.22
N LEU A 368 -19.39 -12.46 11.43
CA LEU A 368 -18.01 -12.73 11.86
C LEU A 368 -17.35 -13.81 11.00
N GLU A 369 -18.06 -14.90 10.65
CA GLU A 369 -17.58 -15.92 9.72
C GLU A 369 -17.21 -15.34 8.35
N ALA A 370 -18.10 -14.51 7.81
CA ALA A 370 -17.88 -13.86 6.51
C ALA A 370 -16.69 -12.87 6.56
N MET A 371 -16.54 -12.13 7.67
CA MET A 371 -15.46 -11.17 7.86
C MET A 371 -14.11 -11.84 8.03
N LEU A 372 -14.03 -12.92 8.81
CA LEU A 372 -12.79 -13.67 9.05
C LEU A 372 -12.34 -14.49 7.85
N GLY A 373 -13.26 -14.89 6.95
CA GLY A 373 -12.92 -15.60 5.71
C GLY A 373 -12.02 -16.82 5.94
N LYS A 374 -10.78 -16.76 5.43
CA LYS A 374 -9.79 -17.86 5.59
C LYS A 374 -9.28 -18.04 7.02
N GLU A 375 -9.36 -17.00 7.83
CA GLU A 375 -8.95 -17.01 9.25
C GLU A 375 -10.07 -17.48 10.19
N TYR A 376 -11.21 -17.90 9.63
CA TYR A 376 -12.34 -18.42 10.39
C TYR A 376 -11.95 -19.68 11.17
N THR A 377 -12.17 -19.61 12.46
CA THR A 377 -12.25 -20.79 13.34
C THR A 377 -13.44 -20.61 14.28
N GLU A 378 -14.14 -21.70 14.59
CA GLU A 378 -15.28 -21.63 15.50
C GLU A 378 -14.87 -21.14 16.89
N GLU A 379 -13.67 -21.48 17.33
CA GLU A 379 -13.10 -21.01 18.59
C GLU A 379 -12.91 -19.50 18.61
N ARG A 380 -12.38 -18.90 17.51
CA ARG A 380 -12.16 -17.46 17.40
C ARG A 380 -13.48 -16.69 17.40
N VAL A 381 -14.49 -17.17 16.70
CA VAL A 381 -15.82 -16.53 16.66
C VAL A 381 -16.50 -16.62 18.02
N ASN A 382 -16.44 -17.78 18.68
CA ASN A 382 -17.00 -17.94 20.03
C ASN A 382 -16.28 -17.04 21.06
N LYS A 383 -14.97 -16.82 20.90
CA LYS A 383 -14.20 -15.90 21.72
C LYS A 383 -14.63 -14.44 21.50
N LEU A 384 -14.82 -14.02 20.25
CA LEU A 384 -15.32 -12.68 19.89
C LEU A 384 -16.72 -12.44 20.49
N LEU A 385 -17.63 -13.40 20.37
CA LEU A 385 -18.95 -13.31 20.97
C LEU A 385 -18.85 -13.24 22.50
N ALA A 386 -18.08 -14.11 23.14
CA ALA A 386 -17.92 -14.11 24.59
C ALA A 386 -17.28 -12.82 25.16
N GLU A 387 -16.46 -12.13 24.36
CA GLU A 387 -15.87 -10.84 24.71
C GLU A 387 -16.91 -9.70 24.69
N CYS A 388 -17.86 -9.74 23.78
CA CYS A 388 -18.73 -8.61 23.45
C CYS A 388 -20.20 -8.80 23.84
N ASP A 389 -20.76 -9.98 23.66
CA ASP A 389 -22.17 -10.31 23.96
C ASP A 389 -22.40 -10.28 25.48
N LEU A 390 -22.97 -9.19 25.96
CA LEU A 390 -23.17 -8.95 27.41
C LEU A 390 -24.52 -9.43 27.89
N ASP A 391 -25.53 -9.51 27.04
CA ASP A 391 -26.88 -9.93 27.36
C ASP A 391 -27.16 -11.41 27.03
N GLY A 392 -26.26 -12.07 26.30
CA GLY A 392 -26.27 -13.51 26.01
C GLY A 392 -27.22 -13.89 24.87
N ASP A 393 -27.55 -12.96 23.98
CA ASP A 393 -28.44 -13.19 22.81
C ASP A 393 -27.73 -13.79 21.59
N GLN A 394 -26.43 -14.05 21.67
CA GLN A 394 -25.52 -14.57 20.66
C GLN A 394 -25.36 -13.64 19.45
N LYS A 395 -25.53 -12.36 19.66
CA LYS A 395 -25.27 -11.29 18.71
C LYS A 395 -24.52 -10.18 19.43
N ILE A 396 -24.04 -9.20 18.67
CA ILE A 396 -23.37 -8.03 19.22
C ILE A 396 -24.10 -6.80 18.70
N SER A 397 -24.74 -6.06 19.59
CA SER A 397 -25.33 -4.74 19.28
C SER A 397 -24.23 -3.69 19.14
N PHE A 398 -24.56 -2.53 18.55
CA PHE A 398 -23.63 -1.40 18.48
C PHE A 398 -23.13 -0.95 19.86
N ASP A 399 -24.01 -0.92 20.87
CA ASP A 399 -23.65 -0.52 22.22
C ASP A 399 -22.63 -1.49 22.86
N GLU A 400 -22.79 -2.77 22.63
CA GLU A 400 -21.85 -3.81 23.13
C GLU A 400 -20.51 -3.74 22.39
N PHE A 401 -20.54 -3.58 21.07
CA PHE A 401 -19.35 -3.37 20.25
C PHE A 401 -18.59 -2.13 20.70
N HIS A 402 -19.29 -1.01 20.90
CA HIS A 402 -18.71 0.25 21.39
C HIS A 402 -18.08 0.07 22.79
N LYS A 403 -18.77 -0.61 23.71
CA LYS A 403 -18.23 -0.90 25.04
C LYS A 403 -17.00 -1.80 24.99
N ALA A 404 -17.00 -2.86 24.16
CA ALA A 404 -15.86 -3.75 24.02
C ALA A 404 -14.64 -2.99 23.45
N PHE A 405 -14.85 -2.10 22.47
CA PHE A 405 -13.80 -1.26 21.92
C PHE A 405 -13.19 -0.31 22.97
N ARG A 406 -14.01 0.32 23.82
CA ARG A 406 -13.59 1.30 24.84
C ARG A 406 -12.96 0.65 26.08
N ARG A 407 -13.44 -0.51 26.54
CA ARG A 407 -12.90 -1.22 27.72
C ARG A 407 -11.40 -1.50 27.62
N SER A 408 -10.92 -1.81 26.43
CA SER A 408 -9.48 -2.03 26.19
C SER A 408 -8.62 -0.77 26.45
N ASN A 409 -9.23 0.44 26.51
CA ASN A 409 -8.53 1.68 26.79
C ASN A 409 -8.51 2.05 28.28
N GLU A 410 -9.51 1.63 29.06
CA GLU A 410 -9.62 1.98 30.49
C GLU A 410 -8.58 1.29 31.36
N GLY A 411 -8.14 0.08 31.00
CA GLY A 411 -7.06 -0.63 31.70
C GLY A 411 -5.65 -0.03 31.51
N LEU A 412 -5.50 0.95 30.61
CA LEU A 412 -4.21 1.56 30.25
C LEU A 412 -4.03 2.98 30.80
N VAL A 413 -5.11 3.63 31.24
CA VAL A 413 -5.06 5.02 31.76
C VAL A 413 -4.46 5.04 33.17
N ASP A 414 -4.53 3.96 33.92
CA ASP A 414 -4.01 3.89 35.31
C ASP A 414 -2.49 3.71 35.40
N GLU A 415 -1.81 3.32 34.32
CA GLU A 415 -0.35 3.15 34.30
C GLU A 415 0.43 4.34 33.68
N ILE A 416 -0.26 5.24 32.96
CA ILE A 416 0.39 6.42 32.35
C ILE A 416 -0.15 7.64 33.08
N GLY A 417 0.51 8.00 34.20
CA GLY A 417 0.21 9.19 34.98
C GLY A 417 0.11 10.46 34.11
N HIS A 418 -1.01 11.18 34.27
CA HIS A 418 -1.25 12.59 33.98
C HIS A 418 -0.36 13.24 32.91
N PHE A 419 -0.77 13.22 31.66
CA PHE A 419 -0.40 14.26 30.73
C PHE A 419 -1.40 15.40 30.83
N SER A 420 -0.93 16.51 31.41
CA SER A 420 -1.63 17.77 31.50
C SER A 420 -2.00 18.27 30.10
N THR A 421 -3.29 18.25 29.78
CA THR A 421 -3.84 19.01 28.67
C THR A 421 -3.88 20.48 29.09
N ALA A 422 -2.80 21.20 28.82
CA ALA A 422 -2.85 22.64 28.79
C ALA A 422 -3.58 23.08 27.52
N THR A 423 -4.90 23.14 27.58
CA THR A 423 -5.70 23.90 26.62
C THR A 423 -5.52 25.37 26.96
N GLU A 424 -4.65 26.06 26.23
CA GLU A 424 -4.70 27.49 26.15
C GLU A 424 -6.01 27.88 25.47
N HIS A 425 -6.96 28.36 26.29
CA HIS A 425 -8.09 29.13 25.81
C HIS A 425 -7.55 30.49 25.36
N THR A 426 -7.34 30.68 24.08
CA THR A 426 -7.26 32.01 23.49
C THR A 426 -8.67 32.54 23.39
N GLU A 427 -8.99 33.45 24.31
CA GLU A 427 -10.16 34.32 24.21
C GLU A 427 -10.07 35.11 22.90
N THR A 428 -10.97 34.83 21.99
CA THR A 428 -11.21 35.67 20.80
C THR A 428 -11.97 36.92 21.23
N GLY A 429 -11.23 38.01 21.42
CA GLY A 429 -11.81 39.32 21.57
C GLY A 429 -12.55 39.70 20.28
N LEU A 430 -13.85 39.86 20.38
CA LEU A 430 -14.69 40.49 19.37
C LEU A 430 -14.30 41.98 19.26
N LEU A 431 -13.61 42.32 18.17
CA LEU A 431 -13.49 43.70 17.72
C LEU A 431 -14.75 44.05 16.92
N THR A 432 -15.66 44.81 17.56
CA THR A 432 -16.75 45.47 16.86
C THR A 432 -16.17 46.64 16.05
N LEU A 433 -16.14 46.51 14.75
CA LEU A 433 -15.92 47.61 13.82
C LEU A 433 -17.24 48.39 13.63
N SER A 434 -17.33 49.53 14.25
CA SER A 434 -18.34 50.56 13.94
C SER A 434 -17.99 51.19 12.59
N THR A 435 -18.85 51.01 11.62
CA THR A 435 -18.83 51.74 10.35
C THR A 435 -19.44 53.13 10.54
N GLU A 436 -18.62 54.15 10.59
CA GLU A 436 -19.06 55.54 10.31
C GLU A 436 -18.95 55.79 8.81
N ILE A 437 -20.09 56.17 8.23
CA ILE A 437 -20.22 56.67 6.88
C ILE A 437 -20.00 58.19 6.94
N PRO A 438 -19.06 58.79 6.22
CA PRO A 438 -19.07 60.23 6.02
C PRO A 438 -20.04 60.57 4.87
N GLY A 439 -21.00 61.41 5.18
CA GLY A 439 -21.94 61.95 4.22
C GLY A 439 -21.31 62.94 3.24
N ASP A 440 -21.97 63.07 2.13
CA ASP A 440 -21.81 64.07 1.09
C ASP A 440 -21.72 65.52 1.63
N ALA A 441 -20.77 66.24 1.05
CA ALA A 441 -20.94 67.68 0.88
C ALA A 441 -20.10 68.20 -0.28
N SER A 442 -20.83 68.63 -1.32
CA SER A 442 -20.48 69.59 -2.39
C SER A 442 -19.34 69.20 -3.36
#